data_0c9bab6d240652f940f4de444e69c41b
#
_entry.id   0c9bab6d240652f940f4de444e69c41b
#
_cell.length_a   1.000
_cell.length_b   1.000
_cell.length_c   1.000
_cell.angle_alpha   90.00
_cell.angle_beta   90.00
_cell.angle_gamma   90.00
#
_symmetry.space_group_name_H-M   'P 1'
#
loop_
_entity.id
_entity.type
_entity.pdbx_description
1 polymer ?
#
loop_
_entity_poly.entity_id
_entity_poly.type
_entity_poly.pdbx_seq_one_letter_code
_entity_poly.pdbx_strand_id
1 'polypeptide(L)'
;AISHLRSNEIDWDHIFNNLGTKWFHTGGIYAGLSKNSPDVIIRAMKSAKKYGATISYDLNYRASLWDSLGGFKAAQKINKEIVNYVDVLFGNEEDFTACLGFEVEGVDSKLNILPETSFRNMISKVKKTYKNLEIIGTTLRKVITAKSNNWSAIAWSKNHGFAEAKPYPKLDIYDRVGGGDGFASGFIYGIMEGLDL
;
A
#
# COMPACT_ATOMS: atom_id res chain seq x y z
N ALA A 1 20.00 8.48 -12.06
CA ALA A 1 19.11 8.45 -10.89
C ALA A 1 18.09 7.32 -11.08
N ILE A 2 17.49 6.82 -10.00
CA ILE A 2 16.54 5.71 -10.02
C ILE A 2 15.32 5.97 -10.94
N SER A 3 14.95 7.22 -11.14
CA SER A 3 13.91 7.64 -12.10
C SER A 3 14.23 7.33 -13.57
N HIS A 4 15.49 7.08 -13.90
CA HIS A 4 15.92 6.70 -15.25
C HIS A 4 16.05 5.20 -15.47
N LEU A 5 15.85 4.40 -14.41
CA LEU A 5 15.95 2.94 -14.48
C LEU A 5 14.96 2.40 -15.51
N ARG A 6 15.42 1.46 -16.34
CA ARG A 6 14.60 0.75 -17.32
C ARG A 6 14.38 -0.68 -16.88
N SER A 7 13.28 -1.26 -17.31
CA SER A 7 12.85 -2.59 -16.88
C SER A 7 13.83 -3.73 -17.24
N ASN A 8 14.73 -3.51 -18.21
CA ASN A 8 15.73 -4.48 -18.66
C ASN A 8 17.12 -4.29 -18.04
N GLU A 9 17.32 -3.30 -17.16
CA GLU A 9 18.63 -3.01 -16.55
C GLU A 9 18.88 -3.83 -15.27
N ILE A 10 17.86 -4.53 -14.75
CA ILE A 10 17.99 -5.42 -13.60
C ILE A 10 17.66 -6.85 -14.02
N ASP A 11 18.49 -7.77 -13.65
CA ASP A 11 18.23 -9.22 -13.76
C ASP A 11 17.37 -9.67 -12.58
N TRP A 12 16.06 -9.51 -12.70
CA TRP A 12 15.09 -9.89 -11.68
C TRP A 12 15.04 -11.40 -11.46
N ASP A 13 15.30 -12.21 -12.49
CA ASP A 13 15.34 -13.66 -12.37
C ASP A 13 16.54 -14.10 -11.51
N HIS A 14 17.69 -13.42 -11.64
CA HIS A 14 18.82 -13.65 -10.74
C HIS A 14 18.46 -13.34 -9.28
N ILE A 15 17.77 -12.22 -9.02
CA ILE A 15 17.38 -11.80 -7.67
C ILE A 15 16.42 -12.81 -7.03
N PHE A 16 15.36 -13.19 -7.72
CA PHE A 16 14.33 -14.05 -7.13
C PHE A 16 14.65 -15.54 -7.18
N ASN A 17 15.33 -16.00 -8.22
CA ASN A 17 15.72 -17.41 -8.38
C ASN A 17 17.05 -17.72 -7.73
N ASN A 18 18.14 -17.05 -8.17
CA ASN A 18 19.49 -17.44 -7.78
C ASN A 18 19.84 -16.98 -6.36
N LEU A 19 19.46 -15.75 -5.98
CA LEU A 19 19.65 -15.24 -4.62
C LEU A 19 18.55 -15.70 -3.66
N GLY A 20 17.46 -16.28 -4.16
CA GLY A 20 16.39 -16.86 -3.36
C GLY A 20 15.56 -15.84 -2.59
N THR A 21 15.42 -14.60 -3.10
CA THR A 21 14.63 -13.54 -2.48
C THR A 21 13.16 -13.96 -2.30
N LYS A 22 12.64 -13.87 -1.07
CA LYS A 22 11.31 -14.35 -0.71
C LYS A 22 10.25 -13.24 -0.59
N TRP A 23 10.69 -11.99 -0.52
CA TRP A 23 9.78 -10.85 -0.38
C TRP A 23 10.23 -9.69 -1.24
N PHE A 24 9.28 -9.11 -1.97
CA PHE A 24 9.47 -7.90 -2.76
C PHE A 24 8.51 -6.81 -2.28
N HIS A 25 9.05 -5.70 -1.82
CA HIS A 25 8.27 -4.52 -1.42
C HIS A 25 8.58 -3.32 -2.31
N THR A 26 7.54 -2.61 -2.74
CA THR A 26 7.63 -1.34 -3.46
C THR A 26 6.36 -0.51 -3.23
N GLY A 27 6.29 0.68 -3.81
CA GLY A 27 5.13 1.55 -3.57
C GLY A 27 4.87 2.59 -4.65
N GLY A 28 3.77 3.31 -4.47
CA GLY A 28 3.24 4.31 -5.39
C GLY A 28 4.15 5.52 -5.60
N ILE A 29 5.02 5.82 -4.64
CA ILE A 29 6.05 6.86 -4.84
C ILE A 29 6.96 6.46 -6.00
N TYR A 30 7.48 5.23 -6.02
CA TYR A 30 8.31 4.78 -7.12
C TYR A 30 7.50 4.63 -8.42
N ALA A 31 6.26 4.14 -8.34
CA ALA A 31 5.39 4.04 -9.51
C ALA A 31 5.13 5.39 -10.19
N GLY A 32 4.99 6.47 -9.40
CA GLY A 32 4.78 7.83 -9.89
C GLY A 32 6.07 8.60 -10.21
N LEU A 33 7.25 8.01 -10.05
CA LEU A 33 8.53 8.73 -10.16
C LEU A 33 8.91 9.05 -11.61
N SER A 34 8.54 8.19 -12.57
CA SER A 34 8.80 8.39 -14.00
C SER A 34 7.89 7.54 -14.87
N LYS A 35 7.86 7.82 -16.17
CA LYS A 35 7.13 7.00 -17.15
C LYS A 35 7.62 5.55 -17.24
N ASN A 36 8.87 5.27 -16.85
CA ASN A 36 9.46 3.94 -16.90
C ASN A 36 9.19 3.13 -15.63
N SER A 37 8.97 3.80 -14.49
CA SER A 37 8.86 3.14 -13.19
C SER A 37 7.77 2.07 -13.12
N PRO A 38 6.57 2.24 -13.71
CA PRO A 38 5.56 1.19 -13.73
C PRO A 38 6.03 -0.10 -14.41
N ASP A 39 6.72 0.02 -15.55
CA ASP A 39 7.24 -1.16 -16.29
C ASP A 39 8.31 -1.89 -15.47
N VAL A 40 9.17 -1.16 -14.77
CA VAL A 40 10.18 -1.74 -13.86
C VAL A 40 9.49 -2.54 -12.75
N ILE A 41 8.48 -1.94 -12.10
CA ILE A 41 7.71 -2.60 -11.04
C ILE A 41 7.03 -3.87 -11.56
N ILE A 42 6.30 -3.78 -12.66
CA ILE A 42 5.55 -4.92 -13.21
C ILE A 42 6.49 -6.05 -13.62
N ARG A 43 7.65 -5.74 -14.19
CA ARG A 43 8.65 -6.74 -14.53
C ARG A 43 9.23 -7.43 -13.30
N ALA A 44 9.55 -6.66 -12.26
CA ALA A 44 10.00 -7.21 -10.98
C ALA A 44 8.93 -8.12 -10.36
N MET A 45 7.67 -7.66 -10.32
CA MET A 45 6.56 -8.44 -9.77
C MET A 45 6.29 -9.73 -10.55
N LYS A 46 6.36 -9.70 -11.88
CA LYS A 46 6.24 -10.91 -12.72
C LYS A 46 7.32 -11.94 -12.39
N SER A 47 8.56 -11.50 -12.24
CA SER A 47 9.66 -12.39 -11.85
C SER A 47 9.48 -12.88 -10.40
N ALA A 48 9.14 -12.00 -9.45
CA ALA A 48 8.84 -12.40 -8.07
C ALA A 48 7.75 -13.49 -8.00
N LYS A 49 6.64 -13.32 -8.72
CA LYS A 49 5.56 -14.34 -8.81
C LYS A 49 6.05 -15.65 -9.42
N LYS A 50 6.84 -15.59 -10.49
CA LYS A 50 7.40 -16.78 -11.16
C LYS A 50 8.20 -17.66 -10.19
N TYR A 51 8.91 -17.05 -9.23
CA TYR A 51 9.76 -17.74 -8.26
C TYR A 51 9.16 -17.82 -6.85
N GLY A 52 7.89 -17.50 -6.69
CA GLY A 52 7.14 -17.71 -5.44
C GLY A 52 7.47 -16.72 -4.32
N ALA A 53 8.00 -15.55 -4.65
CA ALA A 53 8.19 -14.49 -3.67
C ALA A 53 6.86 -13.77 -3.38
N THR A 54 6.66 -13.40 -2.11
CA THR A 54 5.52 -12.57 -1.69
C THR A 54 5.74 -11.13 -2.13
N ILE A 55 4.69 -10.49 -2.61
CA ILE A 55 4.75 -9.12 -3.11
C ILE A 55 3.88 -8.23 -2.24
N SER A 56 4.49 -7.21 -1.64
CA SER A 56 3.77 -6.14 -0.95
C SER A 56 3.89 -4.80 -1.69
N TYR A 57 2.81 -4.01 -1.62
CA TYR A 57 2.73 -2.71 -2.28
C TYR A 57 2.05 -1.69 -1.36
N ASP A 58 2.72 -0.56 -1.13
CA ASP A 58 2.12 0.60 -0.47
C ASP A 58 1.63 1.58 -1.53
N LEU A 59 0.33 1.87 -1.55
CA LEU A 59 -0.30 2.76 -2.53
C LEU A 59 0.30 4.18 -2.48
N ASN A 60 0.55 4.69 -1.30
CA ASN A 60 1.33 5.90 -0.98
C ASN A 60 1.21 7.02 -2.04
N TYR A 61 -0.02 7.46 -2.29
CA TYR A 61 -0.34 8.45 -3.32
C TYR A 61 0.32 9.81 -3.02
N ARG A 62 0.91 10.39 -4.05
CA ARG A 62 1.46 11.77 -4.00
C ARG A 62 1.09 12.51 -5.28
N ALA A 63 0.11 13.41 -5.20
CA ALA A 63 -0.40 14.15 -6.36
C ALA A 63 0.72 14.78 -7.19
N SER A 64 1.70 15.40 -6.54
CA SER A 64 2.82 16.07 -7.20
C SER A 64 3.68 15.17 -8.08
N LEU A 65 3.78 13.87 -7.79
CA LEU A 65 4.49 12.91 -8.63
C LEU A 65 3.68 12.55 -9.88
N TRP A 66 2.36 12.45 -9.72
CA TRP A 66 1.47 12.03 -10.80
C TRP A 66 1.10 13.15 -11.77
N ASP A 67 1.19 14.42 -11.37
CA ASP A 67 0.82 15.57 -12.21
C ASP A 67 1.52 15.55 -13.57
N SER A 68 2.83 15.26 -13.58
CA SER A 68 3.63 15.17 -14.81
C SER A 68 3.36 13.92 -15.66
N LEU A 69 2.70 12.91 -15.10
CA LEU A 69 2.40 11.62 -15.74
C LEU A 69 0.96 11.50 -16.24
N GLY A 70 0.14 12.54 -16.05
CA GLY A 70 -1.26 12.55 -16.44
C GLY A 70 -2.24 12.57 -15.26
N GLY A 71 -1.75 12.89 -14.08
CA GLY A 71 -2.53 13.16 -12.87
C GLY A 71 -3.27 11.94 -12.32
N PHE A 72 -4.39 12.21 -11.67
CA PHE A 72 -5.22 11.23 -10.99
C PHE A 72 -5.65 10.04 -11.88
N LYS A 73 -6.02 10.30 -13.15
CA LYS A 73 -6.45 9.23 -14.07
C LYS A 73 -5.30 8.27 -14.39
N ALA A 74 -4.09 8.81 -14.56
CA ALA A 74 -2.91 7.99 -14.79
C ALA A 74 -2.54 7.17 -13.55
N ALA A 75 -2.59 7.78 -12.37
CA ALA A 75 -2.39 7.10 -11.10
C ALA A 75 -3.34 5.90 -10.94
N GLN A 76 -4.64 6.10 -11.17
CA GLN A 76 -5.62 5.02 -11.08
C GLN A 76 -5.37 3.91 -12.09
N LYS A 77 -5.11 4.26 -13.35
CA LYS A 77 -4.86 3.25 -14.40
C LYS A 77 -3.67 2.37 -14.05
N ILE A 78 -2.56 2.98 -13.65
CA ILE A 78 -1.30 2.29 -13.36
C ILE A 78 -1.40 1.46 -12.08
N ASN A 79 -1.93 2.03 -10.98
CA ASN A 79 -2.05 1.28 -9.73
C ASN A 79 -3.04 0.11 -9.85
N LYS A 80 -4.15 0.26 -10.58
CA LYS A 80 -5.08 -0.84 -10.87
C LYS A 80 -4.40 -2.00 -11.61
N GLU A 81 -3.45 -1.71 -12.49
CA GLU A 81 -2.66 -2.75 -13.16
C GLU A 81 -1.67 -3.42 -12.20
N ILE A 82 -0.92 -2.63 -11.42
CA ILE A 82 0.08 -3.11 -10.45
C ILE A 82 -0.55 -4.03 -9.41
N VAL A 83 -1.70 -3.64 -8.84
CA VAL A 83 -2.36 -4.39 -7.76
C VAL A 83 -2.76 -5.81 -8.16
N ASN A 84 -2.92 -6.12 -9.45
CA ASN A 84 -3.16 -7.50 -9.89
C ASN A 84 -1.98 -8.47 -9.62
N TYR A 85 -0.80 -7.97 -9.29
CA TYR A 85 0.37 -8.77 -8.94
C TYR A 85 0.65 -8.82 -7.43
N VAL A 86 -0.09 -8.05 -6.63
CA VAL A 86 0.18 -7.82 -5.20
C VAL A 86 -0.48 -8.88 -4.33
N ASP A 87 0.21 -9.35 -3.30
CA ASP A 87 -0.34 -10.23 -2.26
C ASP A 87 -0.74 -9.45 -1.02
N VAL A 88 0.06 -8.44 -0.63
CA VAL A 88 -0.12 -7.62 0.57
C VAL A 88 -0.21 -6.15 0.16
N LEU A 89 -1.36 -5.53 0.39
CA LEU A 89 -1.64 -4.15 -0.02
C LEU A 89 -1.73 -3.23 1.20
N PHE A 90 -0.99 -2.13 1.16
CA PHE A 90 -1.05 -1.07 2.17
C PHE A 90 -1.57 0.24 1.56
N GLY A 91 -2.17 1.06 2.39
CA GLY A 91 -2.60 2.41 2.07
C GLY A 91 -3.51 2.99 3.14
N ASN A 92 -3.73 4.28 3.08
CA ASN A 92 -4.76 4.96 3.85
C ASN A 92 -6.03 5.20 2.99
N GLU A 93 -7.05 5.85 3.54
CA GLU A 93 -8.31 6.12 2.83
C GLU A 93 -8.13 6.94 1.54
N GLU A 94 -7.25 7.93 1.57
CA GLU A 94 -6.93 8.77 0.40
C GLU A 94 -6.25 7.94 -0.69
N ASP A 95 -5.33 7.07 -0.29
CA ASP A 95 -4.59 6.20 -1.20
C ASP A 95 -5.52 5.24 -1.95
N PHE A 96 -6.46 4.58 -1.25
CA PHE A 96 -7.43 3.68 -1.89
C PHE A 96 -8.35 4.42 -2.87
N THR A 97 -8.76 5.64 -2.52
CA THR A 97 -9.58 6.48 -3.41
C THR A 97 -8.77 6.94 -4.61
N ALA A 98 -7.59 7.53 -4.37
CA ALA A 98 -6.77 8.12 -5.41
C ALA A 98 -6.17 7.09 -6.38
N CYS A 99 -5.68 5.96 -5.86
CA CYS A 99 -5.01 4.95 -6.67
C CYS A 99 -5.94 3.91 -7.27
N LEU A 100 -7.06 3.58 -6.60
CA LEU A 100 -7.91 2.47 -7.01
C LEU A 100 -9.36 2.88 -7.28
N GLY A 101 -9.78 4.07 -6.85
CA GLY A 101 -11.14 4.57 -7.02
C GLY A 101 -12.14 3.94 -6.05
N PHE A 102 -11.68 3.43 -4.89
CA PHE A 102 -12.55 2.95 -3.82
C PHE A 102 -12.75 4.04 -2.79
N GLU A 103 -13.91 4.64 -2.79
CA GLU A 103 -14.27 5.68 -1.82
C GLU A 103 -14.67 5.03 -0.48
N VAL A 104 -14.25 5.68 0.61
CA VAL A 104 -14.74 5.39 1.96
C VAL A 104 -16.04 6.15 2.15
N GLU A 105 -17.16 5.44 2.28
CA GLU A 105 -18.48 6.04 2.45
C GLU A 105 -18.58 6.80 3.78
N GLY A 106 -19.21 7.98 3.76
CA GLY A 106 -19.40 8.80 4.95
C GLY A 106 -18.27 9.76 5.25
N VAL A 107 -17.30 9.91 4.33
CA VAL A 107 -16.30 10.97 4.39
C VAL A 107 -16.98 12.29 4.02
N ASP A 108 -17.56 12.97 5.01
CA ASP A 108 -17.82 14.40 4.87
C ASP A 108 -16.53 15.13 5.27
N SER A 109 -16.14 16.15 4.50
CA SER A 109 -14.96 17.00 4.74
C SER A 109 -14.94 17.67 6.13
N LYS A 110 -16.03 17.55 6.90
CA LYS A 110 -16.22 18.05 8.26
C LYS A 110 -16.19 16.98 9.36
N LEU A 111 -16.22 15.69 9.00
CA LEU A 111 -16.20 14.62 9.99
C LEU A 111 -14.76 14.19 10.31
N ASN A 112 -14.30 14.60 11.47
CA ASN A 112 -13.00 14.24 12.02
C ASN A 112 -12.86 12.75 12.43
N ILE A 113 -13.86 11.91 12.17
CA ILE A 113 -13.86 10.48 12.51
C ILE A 113 -14.56 9.72 11.38
N LEU A 114 -13.77 8.92 10.66
CA LEU A 114 -14.33 7.91 9.77
C LEU A 114 -14.80 6.71 10.59
N PRO A 115 -16.04 6.26 10.45
CA PRO A 115 -16.48 5.04 11.11
C PRO A 115 -15.64 3.85 10.63
N GLU A 116 -15.19 3.02 11.55
CA GLU A 116 -14.47 1.78 11.23
C GLU A 116 -15.21 0.90 10.21
N THR A 117 -16.54 0.87 10.30
CA THR A 117 -17.42 0.19 9.35
C THR A 117 -17.21 0.64 7.91
N SER A 118 -16.90 1.92 7.68
CA SER A 118 -16.63 2.46 6.34
C SER A 118 -15.33 1.91 5.77
N PHE A 119 -14.29 1.76 6.60
CA PHE A 119 -13.03 1.10 6.19
C PHE A 119 -13.24 -0.39 5.90
N ARG A 120 -13.99 -1.09 6.74
CA ARG A 120 -14.33 -2.51 6.50
C ARG A 120 -15.10 -2.68 5.19
N ASN A 121 -16.02 -1.76 4.88
CA ASN A 121 -16.77 -1.77 3.62
C ASN A 121 -15.84 -1.50 2.42
N MET A 122 -14.95 -0.51 2.51
CA MET A 122 -13.96 -0.25 1.47
C MET A 122 -13.08 -1.47 1.23
N ILE A 123 -12.44 -2.02 2.26
CA ILE A 123 -11.60 -3.23 2.18
C ILE A 123 -12.40 -4.39 1.56
N SER A 124 -13.68 -4.53 1.92
CA SER A 124 -14.55 -5.57 1.36
C SER A 124 -14.79 -5.40 -0.14
N LYS A 125 -14.89 -4.16 -0.63
CA LYS A 125 -14.97 -3.86 -2.08
C LYS A 125 -13.63 -4.17 -2.76
N VAL A 126 -12.49 -3.78 -2.17
CA VAL A 126 -11.14 -4.03 -2.71
C VAL A 126 -10.88 -5.53 -2.85
N LYS A 127 -11.05 -6.33 -1.80
CA LYS A 127 -10.84 -7.79 -1.83
C LYS A 127 -11.80 -8.53 -2.76
N LYS A 128 -13.00 -7.97 -2.99
CA LYS A 128 -13.96 -8.53 -3.95
C LYS A 128 -13.49 -8.31 -5.39
N THR A 129 -12.83 -7.20 -5.64
CA THR A 129 -12.31 -6.83 -6.97
C THR A 129 -10.97 -7.53 -7.25
N TYR A 130 -10.04 -7.52 -6.31
CA TYR A 130 -8.70 -8.09 -6.45
C TYR A 130 -8.58 -9.39 -5.66
N LYS A 131 -8.88 -10.50 -6.33
CA LYS A 131 -8.91 -11.85 -5.72
C LYS A 131 -7.54 -12.41 -5.36
N ASN A 132 -6.48 -11.84 -5.92
CA ASN A 132 -5.09 -12.17 -5.63
C ASN A 132 -4.61 -11.66 -4.27
N LEU A 133 -5.27 -10.65 -3.70
CA LEU A 133 -4.87 -10.09 -2.41
C LEU A 133 -5.13 -11.10 -1.28
N GLU A 134 -4.10 -11.35 -0.51
CA GLU A 134 -4.14 -12.20 0.69
C GLU A 134 -4.30 -11.35 1.95
N ILE A 135 -3.70 -10.15 1.97
CA ILE A 135 -3.74 -9.22 3.11
C ILE A 135 -3.94 -7.80 2.61
N ILE A 136 -4.74 -7.02 3.34
CA ILE A 136 -4.93 -5.59 3.14
C ILE A 136 -4.77 -4.91 4.51
N GLY A 137 -3.84 -3.98 4.63
CA GLY A 137 -3.60 -3.20 5.83
C GLY A 137 -3.82 -1.71 5.59
N THR A 138 -4.52 -1.04 6.50
CA THR A 138 -4.72 0.42 6.46
C THR A 138 -4.54 1.04 7.83
N THR A 139 -3.84 2.18 7.87
CA THR A 139 -3.73 2.99 9.08
C THR A 139 -4.98 3.86 9.23
N LEU A 140 -5.42 4.00 10.48
CA LEU A 140 -6.53 4.85 10.87
C LEU A 140 -5.96 6.01 11.67
N ARG A 141 -6.02 7.22 11.12
CA ARG A 141 -5.48 8.41 11.77
C ARG A 141 -6.55 9.46 12.00
N LYS A 142 -6.67 9.92 13.25
CA LYS A 142 -7.46 11.10 13.59
C LYS A 142 -6.54 12.20 14.09
N VAL A 143 -6.46 13.28 13.35
CA VAL A 143 -5.70 14.48 13.76
C VAL A 143 -6.47 15.20 14.87
N ILE A 144 -5.84 15.39 16.03
CA ILE A 144 -6.37 16.20 17.15
C ILE A 144 -5.79 17.61 17.04
N THR A 145 -4.46 17.69 16.93
CA THR A 145 -3.70 18.93 16.71
C THR A 145 -2.57 18.67 15.73
N ALA A 146 -1.82 19.69 15.36
CA ALA A 146 -0.64 19.54 14.53
C ALA A 146 0.43 18.60 15.14
N LYS A 147 0.45 18.48 16.47
CA LYS A 147 1.43 17.69 17.23
C LYS A 147 0.83 16.45 17.92
N SER A 148 -0.48 16.22 17.81
CA SER A 148 -1.12 15.11 18.50
C SER A 148 -2.16 14.44 17.61
N ASN A 149 -2.04 13.12 17.45
CA ASN A 149 -2.96 12.30 16.68
C ASN A 149 -3.41 11.08 17.49
N ASN A 150 -4.63 10.63 17.24
CA ASN A 150 -4.96 9.24 17.53
C ASN A 150 -4.50 8.39 16.37
N TRP A 151 -3.91 7.24 16.66
CA TRP A 151 -3.40 6.32 15.66
C TRP A 151 -3.86 4.90 15.95
N SER A 152 -4.29 4.21 14.93
CA SER A 152 -4.66 2.81 14.98
C SER A 152 -4.53 2.21 13.58
N ALA A 153 -4.88 0.95 13.40
CA ALA A 153 -4.88 0.30 12.11
C ALA A 153 -5.98 -0.77 12.07
N ILE A 154 -6.44 -1.06 10.87
CA ILE A 154 -7.28 -2.21 10.58
C ILE A 154 -6.63 -3.02 9.46
N ALA A 155 -6.67 -4.33 9.59
CA ALA A 155 -6.21 -5.23 8.55
C ALA A 155 -7.30 -6.26 8.22
N TRP A 156 -7.19 -6.82 7.03
CA TRP A 156 -7.93 -8.00 6.63
C TRP A 156 -6.95 -9.00 6.04
N SER A 157 -7.11 -10.25 6.43
CA SER A 157 -6.46 -11.36 5.75
C SER A 157 -7.47 -12.37 5.26
N LYS A 158 -7.10 -13.12 4.24
CA LYS A 158 -7.94 -14.16 3.64
C LYS A 158 -8.23 -15.29 4.62
N ASN A 159 -7.27 -15.60 5.49
CA ASN A 159 -7.35 -16.73 6.41
C ASN A 159 -8.02 -16.38 7.73
N HIS A 160 -7.84 -15.14 8.24
CA HIS A 160 -8.27 -14.76 9.60
C HIS A 160 -9.39 -13.70 9.61
N GLY A 161 -9.73 -13.11 8.45
CA GLY A 161 -10.72 -12.04 8.38
C GLY A 161 -10.17 -10.70 8.81
N PHE A 162 -10.98 -9.90 9.51
CA PHE A 162 -10.59 -8.57 9.99
C PHE A 162 -9.94 -8.63 11.36
N ALA A 163 -8.86 -7.87 11.52
CA ALA A 163 -8.18 -7.59 12.79
C ALA A 163 -7.96 -6.08 12.96
N GLU A 164 -7.89 -5.63 14.21
CA GLU A 164 -7.69 -4.23 14.56
C GLU A 164 -6.54 -4.08 15.54
N ALA A 165 -5.68 -3.12 15.26
CA ALA A 165 -4.60 -2.79 16.17
C ALA A 165 -5.15 -2.01 17.38
N LYS A 166 -4.54 -2.23 18.54
CA LYS A 166 -4.79 -1.42 19.73
C LYS A 166 -4.61 0.07 19.39
N PRO A 167 -5.61 0.93 19.70
CA PRO A 167 -5.49 2.34 19.42
C PRO A 167 -4.48 3.03 20.35
N TYR A 168 -3.72 3.94 19.78
CA TYR A 168 -2.82 4.84 20.50
C TYR A 168 -3.44 6.24 20.51
N PRO A 169 -4.16 6.63 21.58
CA PRO A 169 -4.76 7.95 21.69
C PRO A 169 -3.70 9.00 22.04
N LYS A 170 -3.86 10.21 21.49
CA LYS A 170 -3.01 11.38 21.79
C LYS A 170 -1.51 11.13 21.64
N LEU A 171 -1.15 10.36 20.59
CA LEU A 171 0.26 10.13 20.26
C LEU A 171 0.92 11.45 19.87
N ASP A 172 2.02 11.80 20.53
CA ASP A 172 2.81 12.97 20.20
C ASP A 172 3.58 12.75 18.89
N ILE A 173 3.40 13.67 17.96
CA ILE A 173 4.00 13.58 16.63
C ILE A 173 5.18 14.54 16.56
N TYR A 174 6.38 14.01 16.57
CA TYR A 174 7.62 14.75 16.39
C TYR A 174 7.99 14.92 14.92
N ASP A 175 7.75 13.88 14.12
CA ASP A 175 7.88 13.89 12.66
C ASP A 175 6.73 13.09 12.02
N ARG A 176 6.29 13.52 10.85
CA ARG A 176 5.23 12.84 10.09
C ARG A 176 5.77 11.96 8.97
N VAL A 177 7.06 12.12 8.64
CA VAL A 177 7.71 11.37 7.58
C VAL A 177 7.98 9.94 8.07
N GLY A 178 7.71 8.96 7.20
CA GLY A 178 7.99 7.54 7.49
C GLY A 178 6.96 6.82 8.35
N GLY A 179 5.85 7.47 8.78
CA GLY A 179 4.81 6.78 9.55
C GLY A 179 4.14 5.63 8.78
N GLY A 180 3.90 5.79 7.48
CA GLY A 180 3.41 4.73 6.60
C GLY A 180 4.45 3.63 6.41
N ASP A 181 5.71 4.01 6.14
CA ASP A 181 6.82 3.06 5.97
C ASP A 181 7.07 2.27 7.25
N GLY A 182 7.00 2.93 8.43
CA GLY A 182 7.10 2.29 9.74
C GLY A 182 5.99 1.25 9.96
N PHE A 183 4.75 1.57 9.60
CA PHE A 183 3.63 0.64 9.65
C PHE A 183 3.85 -0.55 8.71
N ALA A 184 4.15 -0.28 7.43
CA ALA A 184 4.36 -1.33 6.44
C ALA A 184 5.52 -2.27 6.82
N SER A 185 6.65 -1.72 7.29
CA SER A 185 7.81 -2.52 7.68
C SER A 185 7.53 -3.40 8.91
N GLY A 186 6.89 -2.87 9.95
CA GLY A 186 6.49 -3.65 11.11
C GLY A 186 5.48 -4.74 10.78
N PHE A 187 4.54 -4.44 9.89
CA PHE A 187 3.55 -5.40 9.41
C PHE A 187 4.19 -6.54 8.60
N ILE A 188 5.08 -6.20 7.66
CA ILE A 188 5.85 -7.18 6.87
C ILE A 188 6.70 -8.07 7.78
N TYR A 189 7.39 -7.48 8.75
CA TYR A 189 8.17 -8.21 9.73
C TYR A 189 7.31 -9.23 10.49
N GLY A 190 6.14 -8.81 11.00
CA GLY A 190 5.21 -9.70 11.68
C GLY A 190 4.79 -10.90 10.83
N ILE A 191 4.44 -10.67 9.56
CA ILE A 191 4.09 -11.76 8.63
C ILE A 191 5.28 -12.71 8.41
N MET A 192 6.49 -12.17 8.21
CA MET A 192 7.70 -12.97 7.97
C MET A 192 8.07 -13.84 9.18
N GLU A 193 7.79 -13.36 10.39
CA GLU A 193 7.99 -14.11 11.65
C GLU A 193 6.81 -15.06 11.96
N GLY A 194 5.79 -15.12 11.11
CA GLY A 194 4.62 -15.98 11.31
C GLY A 194 3.69 -15.52 12.45
N LEU A 195 3.72 -14.24 12.79
CA LEU A 195 2.80 -13.68 13.78
C LEU A 195 1.40 -13.53 13.17
N ASP A 196 0.38 -13.73 14.02
CA ASP A 196 -1.02 -13.47 13.66
C ASP A 196 -1.29 -11.96 13.49
N LEU A 197 -2.37 -11.64 12.74
CA LEU A 197 -2.87 -10.28 12.56
C LEU A 197 -3.46 -9.70 13.84
#